data_89150d4977d2cbcbe3b409b88a27fe63
#
_entry.id   89150d4977d2cbcbe3b409b88a27fe63
#
_cell.length_a   1.000
_cell.length_b   1.000
_cell.length_c   1.000
_cell.angle_alpha   90.00
_cell.angle_beta   90.00
_cell.angle_gamma   90.00
#
_symmetry.space_group_name_H-M   'P 1'
#
loop_
_entity.id
_entity.type
_entity.pdbx_description
1 polymer ?
#
loop_
_entity_poly.entity_id
_entity_poly.type
_entity_poly.pdbx_seq_one_letter_code
_entity_poly.pdbx_strand_id
1 'polypeptide(L)' 'MDNKIDVSIPVAQVIDQHPEVLDLLVELGFKPLANPIMRNTVGRKVSLKQGSKLEGTPMDKIVRMLEANGYEVVGLDQ' A
#
# COMPACT_ATOMS: atom_id res chain seq x y z
N MET A 1 -4.70 -12.76 -14.42
CA MET A 1 -4.27 -11.45 -13.96
C MET A 1 -3.78 -11.53 -12.53
N ASP A 2 -2.65 -10.92 -12.24
CA ASP A 2 -2.07 -10.99 -10.91
C ASP A 2 -2.82 -10.04 -9.96
N ASN A 3 -3.38 -10.60 -8.88
CA ASN A 3 -4.07 -9.81 -7.86
C ASN A 3 -3.27 -9.77 -6.54
N LYS A 4 -1.95 -10.01 -6.62
CA LYS A 4 -1.10 -10.01 -5.44
C LYS A 4 -0.61 -8.59 -5.13
N ILE A 5 -0.64 -8.26 -3.85
CA ILE A 5 -0.07 -7.00 -3.34
C ILE A 5 1.08 -7.37 -2.40
N ASP A 6 2.29 -6.98 -2.78
CA ASP A 6 3.48 -7.22 -1.96
C ASP A 6 3.68 -6.02 -1.05
N VAL A 7 3.53 -6.24 0.25
CA VAL A 7 3.63 -5.15 1.24
C VAL A 7 5.06 -4.82 1.62
N SER A 8 6.04 -5.56 1.08
CA SER A 8 7.46 -5.33 1.36
C SER A 8 8.17 -4.48 0.31
N ILE A 9 7.53 -4.26 -0.85
CA ILE A 9 8.12 -3.43 -1.91
C ILE A 9 7.63 -1.99 -1.80
N PRO A 10 8.30 -1.03 -2.47
CA PRO A 10 7.87 0.37 -2.41
C PRO A 10 6.41 0.55 -2.82
N VAL A 11 5.70 1.39 -2.08
CA VAL A 11 4.27 1.64 -2.31
C VAL A 11 4.00 2.11 -3.73
N ALA A 12 4.88 2.97 -4.27
CA ALA A 12 4.70 3.48 -5.63
C ALA A 12 4.70 2.35 -6.66
N GLN A 13 5.52 1.30 -6.42
CA GLN A 13 5.56 0.15 -7.30
C GLN A 13 4.26 -0.65 -7.23
N VAL A 14 3.67 -0.77 -6.04
CA VAL A 14 2.36 -1.40 -5.86
C VAL A 14 1.30 -0.65 -6.66
N ILE A 15 1.32 0.68 -6.58
CA ILE A 15 0.35 1.53 -7.28
C ILE A 15 0.56 1.44 -8.80
N ASP A 16 1.82 1.32 -9.25
CA ASP A 16 2.11 1.13 -10.67
C ASP A 16 1.48 -0.17 -11.20
N GLN A 17 1.52 -1.23 -10.39
CA GLN A 17 0.96 -2.52 -10.75
C GLN A 17 -0.57 -2.55 -10.62
N HIS A 18 -1.10 -1.84 -9.62
CA HIS A 18 -2.52 -1.82 -9.30
C HIS A 18 -2.97 -0.38 -9.00
N PRO A 19 -3.15 0.46 -10.04
CA PRO A 19 -3.50 1.88 -9.82
C PRO A 19 -4.78 2.07 -9.01
N GLU A 20 -5.70 1.14 -9.11
CA GLU A 20 -6.98 1.21 -8.41
C GLU A 20 -6.84 1.11 -6.88
N VAL A 21 -5.70 0.59 -6.41
CA VAL A 21 -5.46 0.43 -4.96
C VAL A 21 -5.20 1.77 -4.28
N LEU A 22 -4.84 2.80 -5.06
CA LEU A 22 -4.52 4.11 -4.49
C LEU A 22 -5.62 4.65 -3.59
N ASP A 23 -6.87 4.58 -4.04
CA ASP A 23 -7.99 5.10 -3.26
C ASP A 23 -8.16 4.34 -1.94
N LEU A 24 -7.96 3.02 -1.97
CA LEU A 24 -8.03 2.20 -0.77
C LEU A 24 -6.95 2.60 0.23
N LEU A 25 -5.74 2.84 -0.25
CA LEU A 25 -4.62 3.22 0.61
C LEU A 25 -4.85 4.59 1.24
N VAL A 26 -5.38 5.54 0.48
CA VAL A 26 -5.70 6.86 1.02
C VAL A 26 -6.77 6.74 2.11
N GLU A 27 -7.80 5.92 1.89
CA GLU A 27 -8.83 5.65 2.89
C GLU A 27 -8.25 5.05 4.17
N LEU A 28 -7.24 4.20 4.03
CA LEU A 28 -6.60 3.55 5.17
C LEU A 28 -5.74 4.50 6.01
N GLY A 29 -5.48 5.70 5.50
CA GLY A 29 -4.70 6.69 6.22
C GLY A 29 -3.44 7.14 5.51
N PHE A 30 -3.13 6.58 4.34
CA PHE A 30 -1.96 6.97 3.56
C PHE A 30 -2.27 8.21 2.72
N LYS A 31 -2.71 9.27 3.38
CA LYS A 31 -3.17 10.49 2.71
C LYS A 31 -2.11 11.17 1.83
N PRO A 32 -0.82 11.18 2.19
CA PRO A 32 0.20 11.77 1.32
C PRO A 32 0.24 11.14 -0.07
N LEU A 33 -0.20 9.88 -0.22
CA LEU A 33 -0.20 9.21 -1.52
C LEU A 33 -1.17 9.85 -2.52
N ALA A 34 -2.14 10.63 -2.05
CA ALA A 34 -3.05 11.34 -2.93
C ALA A 34 -2.33 12.42 -3.74
N ASN A 35 -1.19 12.91 -3.23
CA ASN A 35 -0.36 13.90 -3.93
C ASN A 35 0.62 13.18 -4.83
N PRO A 36 0.58 13.42 -6.17
CA PRO A 36 1.47 12.73 -7.10
C PRO A 36 2.96 12.92 -6.81
N ILE A 37 3.34 14.10 -6.31
CA ILE A 37 4.74 14.38 -5.98
C ILE A 37 5.18 13.52 -4.80
N MET A 38 4.38 13.49 -3.73
CA MET A 38 4.66 12.67 -2.55
C MET A 38 4.67 11.19 -2.89
N ARG A 39 3.73 10.75 -3.75
CA ARG A 39 3.65 9.36 -4.19
C ARG A 39 4.92 8.94 -4.91
N ASN A 40 5.48 9.82 -5.74
CA ASN A 40 6.68 9.52 -6.53
C ASN A 40 7.98 9.80 -5.78
N THR A 41 7.93 10.39 -4.60
CA THR A 41 9.10 10.59 -3.74
C THR A 41 9.09 9.62 -2.57
N VAL A 42 8.22 9.84 -1.59
CA VAL A 42 8.12 8.98 -0.41
C VAL A 42 7.68 7.56 -0.80
N GLY A 43 6.71 7.45 -1.72
CA GLY A 43 6.20 6.16 -2.15
C GLY A 43 7.25 5.28 -2.83
N ARG A 44 8.31 5.86 -3.39
CA ARG A 44 9.40 5.08 -3.98
C ARG A 44 10.38 4.56 -2.92
N LYS A 45 10.32 5.06 -1.70
CA LYS A 45 11.27 4.72 -0.63
C LYS A 45 10.63 3.89 0.48
N VAL A 46 9.31 3.89 0.58
CA VAL A 46 8.59 3.32 1.72
C VAL A 46 7.64 2.24 1.24
N SER A 47 7.70 1.07 1.89
CA SER A 47 6.74 -0.02 1.64
C SER A 47 5.49 0.19 2.48
N LEU A 48 4.44 -0.61 2.22
CA LEU A 48 3.23 -0.57 3.06
C LEU A 48 3.55 -0.97 4.50
N LYS A 49 4.48 -1.90 4.70
CA LYS A 49 4.89 -2.29 6.05
C LYS A 49 5.51 -1.12 6.79
N GLN A 50 6.38 -0.37 6.13
CA GLN A 50 6.99 0.82 6.72
C GLN A 50 5.97 1.93 6.91
N GLY A 51 5.11 2.15 5.93
CA GLY A 51 4.06 3.16 5.98
C GLY A 51 3.05 2.89 7.08
N SER A 52 2.76 1.62 7.35
CA SER A 52 1.91 1.23 8.46
C SER A 52 2.40 1.83 9.78
N LYS A 53 3.70 1.76 10.02
CA LYS A 53 4.32 2.30 11.24
C LYS A 53 4.32 3.82 11.22
N LEU A 54 4.63 4.42 10.08
CA LEU A 54 4.72 5.87 9.95
C LEU A 54 3.36 6.55 10.11
N GLU A 55 2.30 5.94 9.58
CA GLU A 55 0.95 6.52 9.60
C GLU A 55 0.11 6.02 10.76
N GLY A 56 0.63 5.08 11.55
CA GLY A 56 -0.12 4.51 12.67
C GLY A 56 -1.31 3.65 12.26
N THR A 57 -1.28 3.09 11.04
CA THR A 57 -2.34 2.22 10.56
C THR A 57 -1.90 0.77 10.76
N PRO A 58 -2.63 -0.02 11.57
CA PRO A 58 -2.23 -1.41 11.83
C PRO A 58 -2.17 -2.24 10.55
N MET A 59 -1.15 -3.11 10.45
CA MET A 59 -0.99 -3.98 9.29
C MET A 59 -2.19 -4.90 9.07
N ASP A 60 -2.80 -5.41 10.14
CA ASP A 60 -3.95 -6.29 10.00
C ASP A 60 -5.15 -5.56 9.36
N LYS A 61 -5.28 -4.26 9.61
CA LYS A 61 -6.33 -3.46 8.99
C LYS A 61 -6.07 -3.32 7.48
N ILE A 62 -4.80 -3.10 7.11
CA ILE A 62 -4.40 -3.00 5.71
C ILE A 62 -4.69 -4.32 5.00
N VAL A 63 -4.27 -5.44 5.60
CA VAL A 63 -4.46 -6.77 5.04
C VAL A 63 -5.94 -7.06 4.84
N ARG A 64 -6.76 -6.80 5.85
CA ARG A 64 -8.21 -7.05 5.76
C ARG A 64 -8.87 -6.24 4.64
N MET A 65 -8.49 -4.97 4.51
CA MET A 65 -9.06 -4.10 3.48
C MET A 65 -8.70 -4.61 2.09
N LEU A 66 -7.43 -4.98 1.88
CA LEU A 66 -6.98 -5.49 0.59
C LEU A 66 -7.65 -6.82 0.27
N GLU A 67 -7.72 -7.73 1.23
CA GLU A 67 -8.36 -9.04 1.02
C GLU A 67 -9.85 -8.89 0.76
N ALA A 68 -10.51 -7.97 1.45
CA ALA A 68 -11.93 -7.71 1.24
C ALA A 68 -12.21 -7.19 -0.18
N ASN A 69 -11.20 -6.61 -0.83
CA ASN A 69 -11.32 -6.11 -2.20
C ASN A 69 -10.76 -7.08 -3.24
N GLY A 70 -10.48 -8.31 -2.85
CA GLY A 70 -10.11 -9.37 -3.77
C GLY A 70 -8.62 -9.53 -4.02
N TYR A 71 -7.78 -8.90 -3.22
CA TYR A 71 -6.32 -9.01 -3.38
C TYR A 71 -5.73 -10.05 -2.44
N GLU A 72 -4.66 -10.68 -2.88
CA GLU A 72 -3.86 -11.57 -2.05
C GLU A 72 -2.65 -10.77 -1.54
N VAL A 73 -2.46 -10.73 -0.22
CA VAL A 73 -1.36 -9.99 0.39
C VAL A 73 -0.16 -10.92 0.57
N VAL A 74 1.00 -10.50 0.05
CA VAL A 74 2.26 -11.24 0.19
C VAL A 74 3.33 -10.33 0.77
N GLY A 75 4.45 -10.91 1.20
CA GLY A 75 5.57 -10.13 1.73
C GLY A 75 5.46 -9.79 3.20
N LEU A 76 4.49 -10.37 3.92
CA LEU A 76 4.31 -10.06 5.34
C LEU A 76 5.46 -10.50 6.22
N ASP A 77 6.18 -11.55 5.81
CA ASP A 77 7.28 -12.12 6.57
C ASP A 77 8.66 -11.63 6.12
N GLN A 78 8.70 -10.64 5.28
CA GLN A 78 9.95 -10.10 4.72
C GLN A 78 10.52 -8.97 5.57
#